data_9ad93f11309d849ddbbb1b62e9c811f0
#
_entry.id   9ad93f11309d849ddbbb1b62e9c811f0
#
_cell.length_a   1.000
_cell.length_b   1.000
_cell.length_c   1.000
_cell.angle_alpha   90.00
_cell.angle_beta   90.00
_cell.angle_gamma   90.00
#
_symmetry.space_group_name_H-M   'P 1'
#
loop_
_entity.id
_entity.type
_entity.pdbx_description
1 polymer ?
#
loop_
_entity_poly.entity_id
_entity_poly.type
_entity_poly.pdbx_seq_one_letter_code
_entity_poly.pdbx_strand_id
1 'polypeptide(L)'
;STFNSISVDGDTSTSDTIMIFATGLKNSKIKMSKNLFNLLSRGVHDVMLSLSKQIVSDGEGISKLIEVSVTGAKNKTQASNVAFSIAESMLVKTAIAGQDANWGRIIMAIGKSDKNIVQNKIIIRFDNLVVTNKGAAYPKINIKKLNSYMKNKIIKINVDLGIGKYYKKVWSSDLTHDYVSINADYRS
;
A
#
# COMPACT_ATOMS: atom_id res chain seq x y z
N SER A 1 4.33 4.12 -11.03
CA SER A 1 4.09 3.59 -9.70
C SER A 1 2.98 2.55 -9.73
N THR A 2 3.32 1.38 -10.21
CA THR A 2 2.47 0.20 -10.34
C THR A 2 3.18 -0.98 -9.66
N PHE A 3 3.86 -1.86 -10.38
CA PHE A 3 4.60 -2.99 -9.81
C PHE A 3 5.68 -2.61 -8.79
N ASN A 4 6.38 -1.47 -8.96
CA ASN A 4 7.31 -0.95 -7.94
C ASN A 4 6.61 -0.28 -6.74
N SER A 5 5.34 -0.53 -6.54
CA SER A 5 4.55 0.00 -5.43
C SER A 5 3.66 -1.08 -4.81
N ILE A 6 4.05 -2.34 -4.97
CA ILE A 6 3.42 -3.48 -4.32
C ILE A 6 4.44 -4.25 -3.49
N SER A 7 3.96 -4.95 -2.48
CA SER A 7 4.72 -5.92 -1.69
C SER A 7 3.76 -6.94 -1.10
N VAL A 8 4.05 -8.22 -1.23
CA VAL A 8 3.25 -9.29 -0.61
C VAL A 8 3.81 -9.59 0.78
N ASP A 9 5.07 -9.97 0.88
CA ASP A 9 5.74 -10.41 2.12
C ASP A 9 7.05 -9.65 2.42
N GLY A 10 7.51 -8.79 1.52
CA GLY A 10 8.74 -8.02 1.64
C GLY A 10 9.90 -8.59 0.85
N ASP A 11 9.79 -9.81 0.36
CA ASP A 11 10.82 -10.43 -0.46
C ASP A 11 10.61 -10.14 -1.95
N THR A 12 11.70 -10.24 -2.70
CA THR A 12 11.68 -10.03 -4.16
C THR A 12 11.58 -11.38 -4.86
N SER A 13 10.56 -11.54 -5.71
CA SER A 13 10.45 -12.73 -6.54
C SER A 13 11.64 -12.89 -7.48
N THR A 14 12.10 -14.11 -7.65
CA THR A 14 13.18 -14.50 -8.58
C THR A 14 12.66 -14.87 -9.96
N SER A 15 11.34 -15.08 -10.13
CA SER A 15 10.78 -15.71 -11.33
C SER A 15 9.64 -14.92 -11.97
N ASP A 16 9.07 -13.92 -11.30
CA ASP A 16 7.98 -13.13 -11.84
C ASP A 16 8.42 -12.30 -13.04
N THR A 17 7.63 -12.36 -14.10
CA THR A 17 7.94 -11.70 -15.37
C THR A 17 6.79 -10.79 -15.79
N ILE A 18 7.10 -9.56 -16.16
CA ILE A 18 6.16 -8.61 -16.76
C ILE A 18 6.55 -8.40 -18.20
N MET A 19 5.61 -8.66 -19.11
CA MET A 19 5.84 -8.46 -20.55
C MET A 19 4.83 -7.48 -21.12
N ILE A 20 5.30 -6.63 -22.06
CA ILE A 20 4.46 -5.77 -22.87
C ILE A 20 4.82 -5.96 -24.33
N PHE A 21 3.84 -6.15 -25.19
CA PHE A 21 4.04 -6.37 -26.62
C PHE A 21 3.41 -5.23 -27.41
N ALA A 22 4.21 -4.58 -28.26
CA ALA A 22 3.77 -3.60 -29.24
C ALA A 22 4.01 -4.16 -30.64
N THR A 23 3.01 -4.78 -31.24
CA THR A 23 3.15 -5.58 -32.47
C THR A 23 3.30 -4.74 -33.74
N GLY A 24 2.88 -3.47 -33.71
CA GLY A 24 2.91 -2.58 -34.90
C GLY A 24 1.95 -3.02 -36.02
N LEU A 25 1.10 -4.00 -35.82
CA LEU A 25 0.22 -4.56 -36.86
C LEU A 25 -0.81 -3.56 -37.40
N LYS A 26 -1.24 -2.59 -36.60
CA LYS A 26 -2.09 -1.48 -37.05
C LYS A 26 -1.20 -0.29 -37.41
N ASN A 27 -0.82 -0.23 -38.65
CA ASN A 27 -0.07 0.91 -39.22
C ASN A 27 -1.00 2.12 -39.33
N SER A 28 -1.21 2.86 -38.25
CA SER A 28 -2.02 4.06 -38.28
C SER A 28 -1.13 5.23 -38.72
N LYS A 29 -1.57 5.96 -39.76
CA LYS A 29 -0.95 7.24 -40.16
C LYS A 29 -1.19 8.36 -39.13
N ILE A 30 -1.67 8.01 -37.91
CA ILE A 30 -1.97 8.96 -36.85
C ILE A 30 -0.65 9.47 -36.27
N LYS A 31 -0.40 10.76 -36.43
CA LYS A 31 0.75 11.41 -35.77
C LYS A 31 0.54 11.43 -34.26
N MET A 32 1.55 10.98 -33.50
CA MET A 32 1.53 11.02 -32.06
C MET A 32 1.47 12.47 -31.57
N SER A 33 0.29 12.90 -31.09
CA SER A 33 0.13 14.16 -30.40
C SER A 33 0.39 14.00 -28.90
N LYS A 34 0.70 15.10 -28.20
CA LYS A 34 0.86 15.10 -26.73
C LYS A 34 -0.39 14.55 -26.01
N ASN A 35 -1.58 14.88 -26.50
CA ASN A 35 -2.84 14.39 -25.93
C ASN A 35 -2.99 12.88 -26.11
N LEU A 36 -2.69 12.36 -27.31
CA LEU A 36 -2.73 10.92 -27.58
C LEU A 36 -1.70 10.17 -26.73
N PHE A 37 -0.47 10.69 -26.62
CA PHE A 37 0.56 10.13 -25.74
C PHE A 37 0.11 10.06 -24.28
N ASN A 38 -0.50 11.14 -23.77
CA ASN A 38 -1.00 11.16 -22.38
C ASN A 38 -2.14 10.17 -22.18
N LEU A 39 -3.05 10.02 -23.16
CA LEU A 39 -4.15 9.05 -23.11
C LEU A 39 -3.62 7.63 -23.09
N LEU A 40 -2.70 7.28 -23.99
CA LEU A 40 -2.07 5.96 -24.02
C LEU A 40 -1.29 5.66 -22.74
N SER A 41 -0.53 6.64 -22.23
CA SER A 41 0.22 6.50 -20.99
C SER A 41 -0.70 6.23 -19.79
N ARG A 42 -1.86 6.89 -19.72
CA ARG A 42 -2.87 6.61 -18.68
C ARG A 42 -3.45 5.21 -18.85
N GLY A 43 -3.85 4.81 -20.06
CA GLY A 43 -4.39 3.47 -20.29
C GLY A 43 -3.41 2.37 -19.91
N VAL A 44 -2.13 2.49 -20.30
CA VAL A 44 -1.08 1.55 -19.91
C VAL A 44 -0.90 1.55 -18.39
N HIS A 45 -0.83 2.74 -17.76
CA HIS A 45 -0.72 2.84 -16.32
C HIS A 45 -1.88 2.15 -15.59
N ASP A 46 -3.12 2.35 -16.04
CA ASP A 46 -4.32 1.80 -15.40
C ASP A 46 -4.35 0.26 -15.50
N VAL A 47 -3.97 -0.29 -16.66
CA VAL A 47 -3.82 -1.74 -16.84
C VAL A 47 -2.72 -2.29 -15.91
N MET A 48 -1.53 -1.69 -15.92
CA MET A 48 -0.41 -2.12 -15.07
C MET A 48 -0.77 -2.01 -13.58
N LEU A 49 -1.50 -0.98 -13.17
CA LEU A 49 -1.96 -0.84 -11.79
C LEU A 49 -2.99 -1.90 -11.42
N SER A 50 -3.91 -2.20 -12.32
CA SER A 50 -4.89 -3.27 -12.12
C SER A 50 -4.19 -4.63 -11.94
N LEU A 51 -3.26 -4.96 -12.84
CA LEU A 51 -2.50 -6.21 -12.77
C LEU A 51 -1.65 -6.29 -11.49
N SER A 52 -0.97 -5.20 -11.08
CA SER A 52 -0.17 -5.20 -9.86
C SER A 52 -1.03 -5.45 -8.60
N LYS A 53 -2.25 -4.91 -8.57
CA LYS A 53 -3.19 -5.19 -7.46
C LYS A 53 -3.70 -6.63 -7.48
N GLN A 54 -3.91 -7.21 -8.66
CA GLN A 54 -4.31 -8.61 -8.79
C GLN A 54 -3.23 -9.54 -8.21
N ILE A 55 -1.95 -9.30 -8.51
CA ILE A 55 -0.83 -10.06 -7.94
C ILE A 55 -0.88 -10.03 -6.41
N VAL A 56 -1.04 -8.84 -5.81
CA VAL A 56 -1.13 -8.74 -4.35
C VAL A 56 -2.38 -9.45 -3.81
N SER A 57 -3.50 -9.37 -4.53
CA SER A 57 -4.76 -9.98 -4.10
C SER A 57 -4.81 -11.49 -4.28
N ASP A 58 -3.91 -12.05 -5.08
CA ASP A 58 -3.78 -13.48 -5.36
C ASP A 58 -2.63 -14.12 -4.54
N GLY A 59 -2.05 -13.38 -3.61
CA GLY A 59 -1.01 -13.88 -2.72
C GLY A 59 -1.49 -15.05 -1.85
N GLU A 60 -0.58 -15.95 -1.51
CA GLU A 60 -0.88 -17.16 -0.74
C GLU A 60 -1.49 -16.85 0.62
N GLY A 61 -2.62 -17.48 0.92
CA GLY A 61 -3.27 -17.41 2.23
C GLY A 61 -3.71 -16.01 2.69
N ILE A 62 -3.79 -15.04 1.78
CA ILE A 62 -4.23 -13.68 2.14
C ILE A 62 -5.75 -13.57 2.22
N SER A 63 -6.23 -12.63 3.00
CA SER A 63 -7.66 -12.36 3.13
C SER A 63 -8.07 -10.95 2.74
N LYS A 64 -7.13 -9.98 2.78
CA LYS A 64 -7.38 -8.56 2.53
C LYS A 64 -6.27 -7.89 1.75
N LEU A 65 -6.65 -6.97 0.86
CA LEU A 65 -5.75 -6.00 0.23
C LEU A 65 -5.58 -4.80 1.16
N ILE A 66 -4.35 -4.37 1.38
CA ILE A 66 -4.01 -3.16 2.14
C ILE A 66 -3.52 -2.09 1.17
N GLU A 67 -4.12 -0.92 1.20
CA GLU A 67 -3.66 0.27 0.50
C GLU A 67 -3.07 1.25 1.50
N VAL A 68 -1.76 1.48 1.44
CA VAL A 68 -1.05 2.44 2.28
C VAL A 68 -0.78 3.71 1.49
N SER A 69 -1.32 4.84 1.94
CA SER A 69 -1.08 6.15 1.35
C SER A 69 -0.36 7.04 2.37
N VAL A 70 0.86 7.45 2.04
CA VAL A 70 1.66 8.38 2.84
C VAL A 70 1.72 9.72 2.14
N THR A 71 1.37 10.79 2.84
CA THR A 71 1.42 12.19 2.39
C THR A 71 2.24 13.04 3.35
N GLY A 72 2.51 14.29 2.99
CA GLY A 72 3.20 15.23 3.86
C GLY A 72 4.66 14.90 4.16
N ALA A 73 5.32 14.06 3.37
CA ALA A 73 6.72 13.70 3.56
C ALA A 73 7.68 14.79 3.05
N LYS A 74 8.87 14.87 3.64
CA LYS A 74 9.93 15.84 3.30
C LYS A 74 10.47 15.64 1.88
N ASN A 75 10.57 14.39 1.42
CA ASN A 75 11.05 14.02 0.08
C ASN A 75 10.45 12.67 -0.36
N LYS A 76 10.67 12.29 -1.62
CA LYS A 76 10.16 11.04 -2.20
C LYS A 76 10.68 9.79 -1.49
N THR A 77 11.94 9.79 -1.09
CA THR A 77 12.58 8.66 -0.38
C THR A 77 11.92 8.42 0.97
N GLN A 78 11.70 9.47 1.76
CA GLN A 78 11.00 9.35 3.04
C GLN A 78 9.57 8.84 2.86
N ALA A 79 8.82 9.39 1.89
CA ALA A 79 7.47 8.90 1.58
C ALA A 79 7.47 7.41 1.24
N SER A 80 8.44 6.96 0.44
CA SER A 80 8.59 5.55 0.06
C SER A 80 8.97 4.67 1.24
N ASN A 81 9.99 5.05 2.01
CA ASN A 81 10.44 4.28 3.16
C ASN A 81 9.33 4.08 4.19
N VAL A 82 8.59 5.15 4.51
CA VAL A 82 7.45 5.07 5.43
C VAL A 82 6.35 4.16 4.88
N ALA A 83 5.99 4.31 3.60
CA ALA A 83 4.91 3.52 3.00
C ALA A 83 5.24 2.03 2.99
N PHE A 84 6.45 1.65 2.57
CA PHE A 84 6.89 0.25 2.58
C PHE A 84 7.09 -0.28 3.99
N SER A 85 7.64 0.52 4.92
CA SER A 85 7.78 0.09 6.32
C SER A 85 6.44 -0.28 6.97
N ILE A 86 5.35 0.40 6.60
CA ILE A 86 4.00 0.06 7.06
C ILE A 86 3.49 -1.19 6.32
N ALA A 87 3.61 -1.21 4.99
CA ALA A 87 3.11 -2.26 4.12
C ALA A 87 3.74 -3.64 4.40
N GLU A 88 5.02 -3.66 4.80
CA GLU A 88 5.83 -4.86 5.07
C GLU A 88 5.90 -5.21 6.57
N SER A 89 5.27 -4.42 7.43
CA SER A 89 5.27 -4.69 8.87
C SER A 89 4.41 -5.90 9.20
N MET A 90 5.02 -7.01 9.61
CA MET A 90 4.31 -8.22 10.07
C MET A 90 3.26 -7.89 11.14
N LEU A 91 3.59 -6.99 12.09
CA LEU A 91 2.65 -6.60 13.14
C LEU A 91 1.47 -5.80 12.60
N VAL A 92 1.65 -4.95 11.59
CA VAL A 92 0.53 -4.25 10.93
C VAL A 92 -0.29 -5.24 10.14
N LYS A 93 0.33 -6.08 9.33
CA LYS A 93 -0.35 -7.07 8.47
C LYS A 93 -1.19 -8.06 9.29
N THR A 94 -0.66 -8.56 10.41
CA THR A 94 -1.40 -9.45 11.32
C THR A 94 -2.54 -8.75 12.04
N ALA A 95 -2.41 -7.46 12.42
CA ALA A 95 -3.51 -6.69 12.97
C ALA A 95 -4.65 -6.55 11.95
N ILE A 96 -4.34 -6.27 10.68
CA ILE A 96 -5.34 -6.18 9.61
C ILE A 96 -6.06 -7.52 9.39
N ALA A 97 -5.32 -8.65 9.39
CA ALA A 97 -5.89 -10.00 9.32
C ALA A 97 -6.88 -10.23 10.48
N GLY A 98 -6.50 -9.85 11.70
CA GLY A 98 -7.32 -9.93 12.91
C GLY A 98 -8.41 -8.86 13.01
N GLN A 99 -8.62 -8.03 11.97
CA GLN A 99 -9.59 -6.93 11.95
C GLN A 99 -9.37 -5.90 13.07
N ASP A 100 -8.13 -5.76 13.55
CA ASP A 100 -7.74 -4.80 14.57
C ASP A 100 -7.16 -3.54 13.91
N ALA A 101 -7.80 -2.40 14.14
CA ALA A 101 -7.32 -1.09 13.68
C ALA A 101 -6.20 -0.54 14.57
N ASN A 102 -5.13 -1.31 14.71
CA ASN A 102 -4.02 -1.04 15.63
C ASN A 102 -3.11 0.07 15.13
N TRP A 103 -3.50 1.31 15.37
CA TRP A 103 -2.69 2.49 15.00
C TRP A 103 -1.32 2.53 15.70
N GLY A 104 -1.18 1.92 16.88
CA GLY A 104 0.09 1.84 17.59
C GLY A 104 1.15 1.06 16.80
N ARG A 105 0.76 -0.04 16.14
CA ARG A 105 1.64 -0.80 15.25
C ARG A 105 2.02 0.00 14.00
N ILE A 106 1.12 0.85 13.51
CA ILE A 106 1.42 1.75 12.39
C ILE A 106 2.42 2.81 12.82
N ILE A 107 2.25 3.47 13.99
CA ILE A 107 3.22 4.44 14.53
C ILE A 107 4.60 3.80 14.70
N MET A 108 4.66 2.58 15.22
CA MET A 108 5.91 1.83 15.36
C MET A 108 6.59 1.62 14.00
N ALA A 109 5.82 1.20 12.97
CA ALA A 109 6.35 1.01 11.62
C ALA A 109 6.85 2.33 11.01
N ILE A 110 6.16 3.45 11.24
CA ILE A 110 6.60 4.79 10.83
C ILE A 110 7.91 5.15 11.53
N GLY A 111 7.99 4.98 12.85
CA GLY A 111 9.14 5.40 13.66
C GLY A 111 10.42 4.67 13.28
N LYS A 112 10.35 3.38 12.92
CA LYS A 112 11.53 2.62 12.49
C LYS A 112 12.03 2.97 11.08
N SER A 113 11.20 3.63 10.25
CA SER A 113 11.49 3.87 8.84
C SER A 113 12.43 5.05 8.56
N ASP A 114 12.38 6.08 9.39
CA ASP A 114 13.18 7.30 9.23
C ASP A 114 13.32 8.04 10.59
N LYS A 115 14.55 8.36 10.96
CA LYS A 115 14.88 9.11 12.20
C LYS A 115 14.38 10.56 12.20
N ASN A 116 14.02 11.11 11.05
CA ASN A 116 13.53 12.49 10.93
C ASN A 116 11.99 12.59 11.02
N ILE A 117 11.33 11.58 11.52
CA ILE A 117 9.88 11.61 11.77
C ILE A 117 9.57 12.57 12.91
N VAL A 118 8.56 13.41 12.71
CA VAL A 118 8.06 14.37 13.72
C VAL A 118 6.73 13.84 14.25
N GLN A 119 6.80 13.09 15.35
CA GLN A 119 5.65 12.34 15.89
C GLN A 119 4.40 13.21 16.11
N ASN A 120 4.56 14.41 16.68
CA ASN A 120 3.44 15.29 16.99
C ASN A 120 2.77 15.96 15.76
N LYS A 121 3.19 15.62 14.55
CA LYS A 121 2.54 16.04 13.29
C LYS A 121 1.78 14.92 12.61
N ILE A 122 1.98 13.66 13.04
CA ILE A 122 1.41 12.49 12.37
C ILE A 122 -0.10 12.43 12.58
N ILE A 123 -0.81 12.21 11.47
CA ILE A 123 -2.24 11.88 11.46
C ILE A 123 -2.40 10.54 10.75
N ILE A 124 -3.11 9.58 11.38
CA ILE A 124 -3.44 8.30 10.77
C ILE A 124 -4.95 8.16 10.65
N ARG A 125 -5.38 7.64 9.51
CA ARG A 125 -6.79 7.33 9.22
C ARG A 125 -6.89 5.94 8.63
N PHE A 126 -7.96 5.24 8.97
CA PHE A 126 -8.46 4.12 8.20
C PHE A 126 -9.58 4.63 7.29
N ASP A 127 -9.31 4.69 5.98
CA ASP A 127 -10.10 5.45 4.99
C ASP A 127 -10.30 6.91 5.46
N ASN A 128 -11.51 7.30 5.84
CA ASN A 128 -11.82 8.64 6.36
C ASN A 128 -11.88 8.69 7.90
N LEU A 129 -11.71 7.57 8.58
CA LEU A 129 -11.83 7.47 10.05
C LEU A 129 -10.50 7.83 10.71
N VAL A 130 -10.43 9.00 11.34
CA VAL A 130 -9.24 9.43 12.08
C VAL A 130 -9.07 8.57 13.32
N VAL A 131 -7.89 7.96 13.48
CA VAL A 131 -7.52 7.14 14.64
C VAL A 131 -6.41 7.78 15.47
N THR A 132 -5.55 8.60 14.83
CA THR A 132 -4.59 9.45 15.56
C THR A 132 -4.64 10.87 15.04
N ASN A 133 -4.34 11.81 15.94
CA ASN A 133 -4.09 13.20 15.59
C ASN A 133 -2.91 13.71 16.42
N LYS A 134 -1.98 14.41 15.79
CA LYS A 134 -0.75 14.90 16.42
C LYS A 134 0.02 13.77 17.14
N GLY A 135 0.07 12.57 16.51
CA GLY A 135 0.81 11.42 17.02
C GLY A 135 0.22 10.75 18.27
N ALA A 136 -0.97 11.14 18.71
CA ALA A 136 -1.68 10.57 19.85
C ALA A 136 -3.04 10.02 19.43
N ALA A 137 -3.63 9.14 20.25
CA ALA A 137 -4.97 8.61 20.03
C ALA A 137 -5.99 9.74 19.82
N TYR A 138 -6.83 9.60 18.79
CA TYR A 138 -7.89 10.58 18.55
C TYR A 138 -9.07 10.33 19.50
N PRO A 139 -9.41 11.27 20.40
CA PRO A 139 -10.37 11.01 21.48
C PRO A 139 -11.82 10.82 20.99
N LYS A 140 -12.13 11.23 19.75
CA LYS A 140 -13.47 11.12 19.16
C LYS A 140 -13.57 9.98 18.14
N ILE A 141 -12.83 8.89 18.33
CA ILE A 141 -12.89 7.71 17.45
C ILE A 141 -14.28 7.07 17.54
N ASN A 142 -14.92 6.86 16.39
CA ASN A 142 -16.12 6.03 16.33
C ASN A 142 -15.75 4.56 16.21
N ILE A 143 -15.58 3.88 17.34
CA ILE A 143 -15.16 2.48 17.43
C ILE A 143 -16.08 1.55 16.64
N LYS A 144 -17.41 1.75 16.71
CA LYS A 144 -18.37 0.90 15.98
C LYS A 144 -18.17 0.99 14.46
N LYS A 145 -18.00 2.21 13.92
CA LYS A 145 -17.71 2.41 12.48
C LYS A 145 -16.35 1.83 12.11
N LEU A 146 -15.35 2.01 12.95
CA LEU A 146 -14.00 1.49 12.72
C LEU A 146 -14.00 -0.04 12.66
N ASN A 147 -14.61 -0.72 13.63
CA ASN A 147 -14.73 -2.17 13.65
C ASN A 147 -15.53 -2.71 12.44
N SER A 148 -16.58 -2.00 12.03
CA SER A 148 -17.32 -2.35 10.81
C SER A 148 -16.43 -2.19 9.55
N TYR A 149 -15.67 -1.10 9.47
CA TYR A 149 -14.75 -0.86 8.36
C TYR A 149 -13.67 -1.94 8.24
N MET A 150 -13.11 -2.41 9.35
CA MET A 150 -12.06 -3.44 9.37
C MET A 150 -12.49 -4.80 8.80
N LYS A 151 -13.80 -5.03 8.64
CA LYS A 151 -14.34 -6.25 8.00
C LYS A 151 -14.26 -6.22 6.46
N ASN A 152 -13.94 -5.08 5.85
CA ASN A 152 -13.85 -4.95 4.40
C ASN A 152 -12.68 -5.78 3.84
N LYS A 153 -12.80 -6.16 2.56
CA LYS A 153 -11.73 -6.84 1.80
C LYS A 153 -10.58 -5.90 1.42
N ILE A 154 -10.83 -4.61 1.36
CA ILE A 154 -9.81 -3.59 1.05
C ILE A 154 -9.73 -2.65 2.24
N ILE A 155 -8.54 -2.56 2.84
CA ILE A 155 -8.26 -1.69 3.97
C ILE A 155 -7.32 -0.56 3.52
N LYS A 156 -7.77 0.68 3.63
CA LYS A 156 -6.97 1.87 3.31
C LYS A 156 -6.41 2.47 4.59
N ILE A 157 -5.09 2.59 4.64
CA ILE A 157 -4.34 3.26 5.70
C ILE A 157 -3.78 4.56 5.12
N ASN A 158 -4.28 5.68 5.60
CA ASN A 158 -3.84 7.01 5.18
C ASN A 158 -3.01 7.66 6.30
N VAL A 159 -1.77 7.99 5.99
CA VAL A 159 -0.82 8.62 6.91
C VAL A 159 -0.43 9.99 6.37
N ASP A 160 -0.59 11.02 7.17
CA ASP A 160 -0.01 12.34 6.89
C ASP A 160 1.13 12.61 7.88
N LEU A 161 2.33 12.84 7.36
CA LEU A 161 3.52 13.13 8.16
C LEU A 161 3.62 14.63 8.54
N GLY A 162 2.92 15.51 7.86
CA GLY A 162 2.80 16.94 8.16
C GLY A 162 4.11 17.75 8.07
N ILE A 163 5.14 17.26 7.36
CA ILE A 163 6.48 17.89 7.30
C ILE A 163 6.93 18.27 5.89
N GLY A 164 6.12 18.00 4.88
CA GLY A 164 6.45 18.32 3.48
C GLY A 164 5.28 18.11 2.52
N LYS A 165 5.59 17.93 1.24
CA LYS A 165 4.59 17.83 0.16
C LYS A 165 4.65 16.54 -0.65
N TYR A 166 5.59 15.66 -0.35
CA TYR A 166 5.77 14.44 -1.12
C TYR A 166 4.83 13.36 -0.63
N TYR A 167 4.52 12.43 -1.53
CA TYR A 167 3.60 11.34 -1.27
C TYR A 167 4.07 10.03 -1.91
N LYS A 168 3.60 8.93 -1.39
CA LYS A 168 3.74 7.59 -1.95
C LYS A 168 2.50 6.77 -1.60
N LYS A 169 2.09 5.93 -2.56
CA LYS A 169 1.06 4.91 -2.34
C LYS A 169 1.67 3.54 -2.62
N VAL A 170 1.37 2.57 -1.76
CA VAL A 170 1.82 1.17 -1.84
C VAL A 170 0.62 0.27 -1.58
N TRP A 171 0.59 -0.87 -2.24
CA TRP A 171 -0.39 -1.93 -2.01
C TRP A 171 0.31 -3.16 -1.44
N SER A 172 -0.31 -3.78 -0.44
CA SER A 172 0.17 -4.99 0.21
C SER A 172 -1.01 -5.86 0.62
N SER A 173 -0.72 -7.02 1.17
CA SER A 173 -1.71 -7.94 1.72
C SER A 173 -1.65 -7.97 3.25
N ASP A 174 -2.67 -8.53 3.89
CA ASP A 174 -2.58 -8.94 5.29
C ASP A 174 -1.68 -10.18 5.46
N LEU A 175 -1.44 -10.60 6.69
CA LEU A 175 -0.67 -11.80 7.04
C LEU A 175 -1.54 -12.68 7.94
N THR A 176 -1.99 -13.81 7.41
CA THR A 176 -2.89 -14.75 8.06
C THR A 176 -2.16 -16.00 8.55
N HIS A 177 -2.85 -16.86 9.29
CA HIS A 177 -2.33 -18.20 9.61
C HIS A 177 -2.16 -19.07 8.36
N ASP A 178 -3.03 -18.91 7.36
CA ASP A 178 -2.97 -19.67 6.12
C ASP A 178 -1.68 -19.40 5.34
N TYR A 179 -1.21 -18.14 5.32
CA TYR A 179 0.09 -17.79 4.74
C TYR A 179 1.21 -18.59 5.40
N VAL A 180 1.23 -18.64 6.73
CA VAL A 180 2.27 -19.38 7.47
C VAL A 180 2.17 -20.88 7.21
N SER A 181 0.95 -21.45 7.22
CA SER A 181 0.75 -22.88 6.97
C SER A 181 1.22 -23.28 5.56
N ILE A 182 0.82 -22.52 4.53
CA ILE A 182 1.19 -22.81 3.14
C ILE A 182 2.71 -22.76 2.98
N ASN A 183 3.36 -21.68 3.47
CA ASN A 183 4.81 -21.51 3.28
C ASN A 183 5.65 -22.42 4.20
N ALA A 184 5.16 -22.82 5.36
CA ALA A 184 5.85 -23.76 6.25
C ALA A 184 5.84 -25.19 5.70
N ASP A 185 4.78 -25.57 4.98
CA ASP A 185 4.61 -26.91 4.41
C ASP A 185 5.21 -27.03 2.99
N TYR A 186 5.52 -25.90 2.37
CA TYR A 186 6.14 -25.86 1.04
C TYR A 186 7.56 -26.42 1.11
N ARG A 187 7.80 -27.52 0.37
CA ARG A 187 9.13 -28.10 0.19
C ARG A 187 9.50 -28.04 -1.29
N SER A 188 10.58 -27.36 -1.58
CA SER A 188 11.20 -27.30 -2.92
C SER A 188 11.96 -28.60 -3.24
#